data_052bfdec7ec725c3f46fa525f8839374
#
_entry.id   052bfdec7ec725c3f46fa525f8839374
#
_cell.length_a   1.000
_cell.length_b   1.000
_cell.length_c   1.000
_cell.angle_alpha   90.00
_cell.angle_beta   90.00
_cell.angle_gamma   90.00
#
_symmetry.space_group_name_H-M   'P 1'
#
loop_
_entity.id
_entity.type
_entity.pdbx_description
1 polymer ?
#
loop_
_entity_poly.entity_id
_entity_poly.type
_entity_poly.pdbx_seq_one_letter_code
_entity_poly.pdbx_strand_id
1 'polypeptide(L)'
;MRTCVIFRGENFREKRGITSALECVDNWRETILDVIDCDVVFFTYPSSILNDLINKLSPIHVFTGGYETQEGNALAAIQWMVNNQHKYDRFLLLRFDVMYRKKVLDWPHWNRNGITLVNRDIHYPKLRLYHDIAFVVDHEWVDHFKKAFVADDQKFKICLHHIGRELEDMKDVPLHLMYLNHYHLTNHPFYALHPDEPRPNLNDDYQGEKVLDLSPWNQPEEVHTP
;
A
#
# COMPACT_ATOMS: atom_id res chain seq x y z
N MET A 1 15.32 -7.80 12.73
CA MET A 1 14.86 -7.24 11.41
C MET A 1 14.41 -5.83 11.66
N ARG A 2 15.14 -4.86 11.13
CA ARG A 2 14.80 -3.43 11.28
C ARG A 2 13.90 -3.00 10.14
N THR A 3 12.72 -2.49 10.46
CA THR A 3 11.71 -2.10 9.48
C THR A 3 11.58 -0.59 9.41
N CYS A 4 11.28 -0.04 8.23
CA CYS A 4 10.84 1.32 8.08
C CYS A 4 9.38 1.35 7.61
N VAL A 5 8.52 2.01 8.37
CA VAL A 5 7.11 2.23 8.03
C VAL A 5 6.99 3.62 7.42
N ILE A 6 6.57 3.68 6.16
CA ILE A 6 6.40 4.91 5.41
C ILE A 6 4.91 5.14 5.18
N PHE A 7 4.36 6.14 5.84
CA PHE A 7 3.02 6.61 5.55
C PHE A 7 3.05 7.65 4.44
N ARG A 8 2.22 7.45 3.40
CA ARG A 8 2.19 8.30 2.22
C ARG A 8 0.79 8.80 1.87
N GLY A 9 0.75 9.93 1.16
CA GLY A 9 -0.47 10.50 0.61
C GLY A 9 -1.13 11.52 1.53
N GLU A 10 -2.42 11.77 1.31
CA GLU A 10 -3.19 12.73 2.10
C GLU A 10 -3.45 12.19 3.50
N ASN A 11 -3.11 12.99 4.50
CA ASN A 11 -3.36 12.69 5.90
C ASN A 11 -4.69 13.30 6.41
N PHE A 12 -5.29 14.19 5.63
CA PHE A 12 -6.55 14.85 5.92
C PHE A 12 -7.29 15.20 4.62
N ARG A 13 -8.56 14.82 4.52
CA ARG A 13 -9.43 15.08 3.36
C ARG A 13 -10.70 15.79 3.81
N GLU A 14 -10.98 16.94 3.22
CA GLU A 14 -12.23 17.68 3.45
C GLU A 14 -13.30 17.41 2.38
N LYS A 15 -12.89 17.07 1.16
CA LYS A 15 -13.75 17.11 -0.04
C LYS A 15 -14.65 15.87 -0.26
N ARG A 16 -14.43 14.78 0.46
CA ARG A 16 -15.18 13.51 0.27
C ARG A 16 -15.74 12.94 1.60
N GLY A 17 -16.08 13.81 2.52
CA GLY A 17 -16.23 13.45 3.91
C GLY A 17 -14.93 13.76 4.67
N ILE A 18 -15.04 14.15 5.93
CA ILE A 18 -13.86 14.44 6.74
C ILE A 18 -13.18 13.12 7.07
N THR A 19 -12.04 12.87 6.44
CA THR A 19 -11.19 11.70 6.77
C THR A 19 -9.92 12.21 7.44
N SER A 20 -9.75 11.86 8.71
CA SER A 20 -8.61 12.25 9.51
C SER A 20 -7.73 11.03 9.82
N ALA A 21 -6.46 11.10 9.44
CA ALA A 21 -5.49 10.08 9.80
C ALA A 21 -5.32 9.91 11.33
N LEU A 22 -5.69 10.91 12.13
CA LEU A 22 -5.67 10.81 13.59
C LEU A 22 -6.55 9.68 14.12
N GLU A 23 -7.65 9.36 13.44
CA GLU A 23 -8.57 8.29 13.84
C GLU A 23 -8.00 6.88 13.59
N CYS A 24 -6.98 6.80 12.73
CA CYS A 24 -6.31 5.53 12.44
C CYS A 24 -5.10 5.26 13.37
N VAL A 25 -4.63 6.24 14.15
CA VAL A 25 -3.39 6.16 14.92
C VAL A 25 -3.37 4.97 15.89
N ASP A 26 -4.44 4.79 16.66
CA ASP A 26 -4.50 3.72 17.66
C ASP A 26 -4.50 2.34 16.97
N ASN A 27 -5.19 2.24 15.84
CA ASN A 27 -5.14 1.01 15.03
C ASN A 27 -3.73 0.72 14.50
N TRP A 28 -3.02 1.72 13.97
CA TRP A 28 -1.65 1.51 13.48
C TRP A 28 -0.69 1.13 14.59
N ARG A 29 -0.84 1.71 15.80
CA ARG A 29 -0.05 1.30 16.96
C ARG A 29 -0.31 -0.16 17.30
N GLU A 30 -1.57 -0.53 17.49
CA GLU A 30 -1.96 -1.89 17.88
C GLU A 30 -1.56 -2.95 16.83
N THR A 31 -1.67 -2.60 15.54
CA THR A 31 -1.49 -3.59 14.47
C THR A 31 -0.09 -3.61 13.87
N ILE A 32 0.67 -2.51 13.94
CA ILE A 32 1.96 -2.39 13.27
C ILE A 32 3.04 -1.84 14.20
N LEU A 33 2.90 -0.60 14.70
CA LEU A 33 4.02 0.17 15.21
C LEU A 33 4.52 -0.34 16.56
N ASP A 34 3.62 -0.82 17.42
CA ASP A 34 3.99 -1.40 18.72
C ASP A 34 4.24 -2.92 18.63
N VAL A 35 4.09 -3.50 17.41
CA VAL A 35 4.24 -4.94 17.16
C VAL A 35 5.63 -5.30 16.65
N ILE A 36 6.29 -4.38 15.93
CA ILE A 36 7.61 -4.59 15.34
C ILE A 36 8.56 -3.44 15.69
N ASP A 37 9.86 -3.73 15.66
CA ASP A 37 10.89 -2.69 15.77
C ASP A 37 10.94 -1.91 14.44
N CYS A 38 10.48 -0.65 14.47
CA CYS A 38 10.39 0.17 13.27
C CYS A 38 10.63 1.66 13.50
N ASP A 39 11.21 2.29 12.48
CA ASP A 39 11.20 3.73 12.34
C ASP A 39 10.00 4.16 11.49
N VAL A 40 9.45 5.35 11.76
CA VAL A 40 8.32 5.93 11.03
C VAL A 40 8.75 7.12 10.19
N VAL A 41 8.29 7.18 8.94
CA VAL A 41 8.56 8.28 8.00
C VAL A 41 7.25 8.72 7.34
N PHE A 42 7.09 10.02 7.14
CA PHE A 42 5.93 10.59 6.47
C PHE A 42 6.30 11.21 5.12
N PHE A 43 5.57 10.84 4.08
CA PHE A 43 5.49 11.51 2.79
C PHE A 43 4.06 11.99 2.59
N THR A 44 3.78 13.26 2.89
CA THR A 44 2.40 13.76 2.99
C THR A 44 2.27 15.20 2.52
N TYR A 45 1.13 15.78 2.75
CA TYR A 45 0.82 17.18 2.44
C TYR A 45 0.60 17.97 3.73
N PRO A 46 0.85 19.29 3.72
CA PRO A 46 0.48 20.15 4.85
C PRO A 46 -1.01 20.06 5.15
N SER A 47 -1.36 19.93 6.42
CA SER A 47 -2.75 19.91 6.88
C SER A 47 -2.86 20.44 8.30
N SER A 48 -4.08 20.73 8.74
CA SER A 48 -4.35 21.18 10.11
C SER A 48 -4.01 20.15 11.18
N ILE A 49 -3.99 18.85 10.84
CA ILE A 49 -3.74 17.76 11.80
C ILE A 49 -2.29 17.24 11.78
N LEU A 50 -1.44 17.75 10.88
CA LEU A 50 -0.10 17.18 10.69
C LEU A 50 0.76 17.23 11.96
N ASN A 51 0.71 18.34 12.71
CA ASN A 51 1.47 18.46 13.95
C ASN A 51 1.01 17.44 15.01
N ASP A 52 -0.28 17.18 15.08
CA ASP A 52 -0.83 16.19 16.01
C ASP A 52 -0.39 14.77 15.63
N LEU A 53 -0.35 14.45 14.33
CA LEU A 53 0.19 13.18 13.83
C LEU A 53 1.68 13.03 14.17
N ILE A 54 2.48 14.09 13.98
CA ILE A 54 3.91 14.10 14.32
C ILE A 54 4.09 13.84 15.82
N ASN A 55 3.32 14.52 16.67
CA ASN A 55 3.39 14.34 18.12
C ASN A 55 2.99 12.91 18.56
N LYS A 56 2.00 12.33 17.90
CA LYS A 56 1.51 10.98 18.25
C LYS A 56 2.40 9.85 17.74
N LEU A 57 2.99 9.98 16.57
CA LEU A 57 3.71 8.90 15.89
C LEU A 57 5.24 9.08 15.89
N SER A 58 5.73 10.26 16.27
CA SER A 58 7.16 10.60 16.40
C SER A 58 8.00 10.15 15.19
N PRO A 59 7.61 10.52 13.93
CA PRO A 59 8.34 10.12 12.76
C PRO A 59 9.76 10.68 12.77
N ILE A 60 10.73 9.89 12.30
CA ILE A 60 12.13 10.34 12.20
C ILE A 60 12.34 11.33 11.04
N HIS A 61 11.45 11.30 10.04
CA HIS A 61 11.42 12.25 8.93
C HIS A 61 10.00 12.57 8.52
N VAL A 62 9.77 13.82 8.12
CA VAL A 62 8.50 14.32 7.58
C VAL A 62 8.78 15.14 6.33
N PHE A 63 8.23 14.71 5.22
CA PHE A 63 8.34 15.37 3.93
C PHE A 63 6.96 15.90 3.53
N THR A 64 6.83 17.22 3.39
CA THR A 64 5.54 17.90 3.17
C THR A 64 5.57 18.82 1.98
N GLY A 65 5.98 18.44 0.86
CA GLY A 65 5.92 19.40 -0.23
C GLY A 65 6.70 19.07 -1.46
N GLY A 66 6.47 19.87 -2.50
CA GLY A 66 7.08 19.66 -3.80
C GLY A 66 6.36 18.62 -4.67
N TYR A 67 5.25 18.06 -4.19
CA TYR A 67 4.49 17.07 -4.93
C TYR A 67 3.13 17.65 -5.32
N GLU A 68 2.93 17.87 -6.61
CA GLU A 68 1.63 18.31 -7.12
C GLU A 68 0.63 17.14 -7.23
N THR A 69 1.13 15.91 -7.22
CA THR A 69 0.35 14.69 -7.43
C THR A 69 0.68 13.59 -6.41
N GLN A 70 -0.22 12.62 -6.26
CA GLN A 70 0.02 11.43 -5.45
C GLN A 70 1.18 10.60 -5.98
N GLU A 71 1.37 10.57 -7.29
CA GLU A 71 2.47 9.87 -7.96
C GLU A 71 3.81 10.50 -7.60
N GLY A 72 3.91 11.83 -7.63
CA GLY A 72 5.11 12.54 -7.20
C GLY A 72 5.47 12.27 -5.74
N ASN A 73 4.46 12.23 -4.87
CA ASN A 73 4.62 11.88 -3.45
C ASN A 73 5.11 10.43 -3.29
N ALA A 74 4.51 9.49 -4.03
CA ALA A 74 4.93 8.09 -4.01
C ALA A 74 6.35 7.89 -4.55
N LEU A 75 6.70 8.57 -5.66
CA LEU A 75 8.04 8.51 -6.23
C LEU A 75 9.11 9.00 -5.24
N ALA A 76 8.81 10.08 -4.52
CA ALA A 76 9.72 10.59 -3.50
C ALA A 76 9.90 9.61 -2.34
N ALA A 77 8.82 8.97 -1.89
CA ALA A 77 8.89 7.93 -0.88
C ALA A 77 9.76 6.75 -1.36
N ILE A 78 9.54 6.29 -2.58
CA ILE A 78 10.32 5.19 -3.18
C ILE A 78 11.80 5.61 -3.35
N GLN A 79 12.07 6.83 -3.80
CA GLN A 79 13.45 7.34 -3.91
C GLN A 79 14.14 7.40 -2.53
N TRP A 80 13.40 7.77 -1.48
CA TRP A 80 13.93 7.74 -0.12
C TRP A 80 14.24 6.31 0.34
N MET A 81 13.38 5.32 0.00
CA MET A 81 13.67 3.91 0.25
C MET A 81 15.00 3.48 -0.38
N VAL A 82 15.23 3.79 -1.66
CA VAL A 82 16.48 3.51 -2.37
C VAL A 82 17.68 4.11 -1.65
N ASN A 83 17.60 5.37 -1.25
CA ASN A 83 18.70 6.07 -0.58
C ASN A 83 18.99 5.53 0.83
N ASN A 84 18.05 4.83 1.43
CA ASN A 84 18.13 4.30 2.79
C ASN A 84 18.08 2.76 2.88
N GLN A 85 18.09 2.04 1.75
CA GLN A 85 17.95 0.58 1.73
C GLN A 85 19.02 -0.15 2.57
N HIS A 86 20.21 0.44 2.73
CA HIS A 86 21.27 -0.12 3.55
C HIS A 86 21.06 -0.01 5.07
N LYS A 87 20.01 0.71 5.53
CA LYS A 87 19.70 0.94 6.95
C LYS A 87 18.60 0.01 7.47
N TYR A 88 17.81 -0.52 6.57
CA TYR A 88 16.61 -1.29 6.90
C TYR A 88 16.62 -2.62 6.16
N ASP A 89 16.10 -3.65 6.81
CA ASP A 89 15.90 -4.95 6.20
C ASP A 89 14.62 -4.96 5.33
N ARG A 90 13.64 -4.11 5.72
CA ARG A 90 12.30 -4.09 5.12
C ARG A 90 11.65 -2.71 5.17
N PHE A 91 10.83 -2.41 4.16
CA PHE A 91 9.99 -1.22 4.08
C PHE A 91 8.52 -1.60 3.99
N LEU A 92 7.68 -0.89 4.75
CA LEU A 92 6.23 -0.90 4.61
C LEU A 92 5.80 0.45 4.04
N LEU A 93 5.23 0.46 2.85
CA LEU A 93 4.68 1.67 2.26
C LEU A 93 3.16 1.64 2.40
N LEU A 94 2.61 2.48 3.26
CA LEU A 94 1.23 2.48 3.74
C LEU A 94 0.51 3.78 3.43
N ARG A 95 -0.82 3.75 3.42
CA ARG A 95 -1.67 4.93 3.28
C ARG A 95 -2.13 5.45 4.64
N PHE A 96 -2.37 6.76 4.73
CA PHE A 96 -2.90 7.42 5.94
C PHE A 96 -4.40 7.19 6.20
N ASP A 97 -5.15 6.69 5.24
CA ASP A 97 -6.61 6.53 5.32
C ASP A 97 -7.05 5.06 5.50
N VAL A 98 -6.16 4.20 5.99
CA VAL A 98 -6.41 2.76 6.09
C VAL A 98 -6.16 2.24 7.49
N MET A 99 -7.11 1.48 8.02
CA MET A 99 -6.98 0.67 9.23
C MET A 99 -6.71 -0.78 8.87
N TYR A 100 -5.87 -1.45 9.65
CA TYR A 100 -5.52 -2.86 9.44
C TYR A 100 -6.25 -3.74 10.45
N ARG A 101 -6.76 -4.90 9.99
CA ARG A 101 -7.54 -5.85 10.80
C ARG A 101 -6.70 -6.92 11.47
N LYS A 102 -5.44 -7.04 11.05
CA LYS A 102 -4.50 -8.04 11.57
C LYS A 102 -3.21 -7.38 11.99
N LYS A 103 -2.57 -7.92 12.98
CA LYS A 103 -1.20 -7.54 13.33
C LYS A 103 -0.28 -7.85 12.16
N VAL A 104 0.71 -7.01 11.94
CA VAL A 104 1.64 -7.11 10.82
C VAL A 104 2.37 -8.45 10.77
N LEU A 105 2.65 -9.06 11.92
CA LEU A 105 3.27 -10.39 11.99
C LEU A 105 2.37 -11.52 11.48
N ASP A 106 1.05 -11.28 11.45
CA ASP A 106 0.03 -12.23 10.96
C ASP A 106 -0.35 -11.96 9.48
N TRP A 107 0.35 -11.03 8.82
CA TRP A 107 0.11 -10.77 7.41
C TRP A 107 0.62 -11.94 6.57
N PRO A 108 -0.15 -12.37 5.55
CA PRO A 108 0.32 -13.38 4.62
C PRO A 108 1.68 -12.98 4.03
N HIS A 109 2.59 -13.94 3.95
CA HIS A 109 3.94 -13.77 3.41
C HIS A 109 4.86 -12.79 4.19
N TRP A 110 4.48 -12.34 5.39
CA TRP A 110 5.33 -11.45 6.19
C TRP A 110 6.76 -11.96 6.37
N ASN A 111 6.95 -13.26 6.51
CA ASN A 111 8.26 -13.87 6.71
C ASN A 111 8.97 -14.27 5.41
N ARG A 112 8.41 -13.95 4.25
CA ARG A 112 9.04 -14.25 2.95
C ARG A 112 9.86 -13.07 2.47
N ASN A 113 10.99 -13.34 1.81
CA ASN A 113 11.78 -12.34 1.13
C ASN A 113 11.12 -11.99 -0.23
N GLY A 114 11.11 -10.71 -0.59
CA GLY A 114 10.56 -10.26 -1.86
C GLY A 114 9.75 -8.98 -1.78
N ILE A 115 8.81 -8.84 -2.70
CA ILE A 115 7.83 -7.77 -2.72
C ILE A 115 6.45 -8.38 -2.49
N THR A 116 5.73 -7.88 -1.47
CA THR A 116 4.38 -8.35 -1.18
C THR A 116 3.36 -7.24 -1.46
N LEU A 117 2.34 -7.58 -2.25
CA LEU A 117 1.20 -6.74 -2.59
C LEU A 117 -0.05 -7.27 -1.89
N VAL A 118 -1.05 -6.41 -1.66
CA VAL A 118 -2.27 -6.84 -0.96
C VAL A 118 -3.08 -7.81 -1.82
N ASN A 119 -3.56 -7.36 -2.97
CA ASN A 119 -4.32 -8.18 -3.91
C ASN A 119 -4.47 -7.49 -5.27
N ARG A 120 -4.82 -8.26 -6.30
CA ARG A 120 -5.22 -7.73 -7.59
C ARG A 120 -6.61 -7.10 -7.52
N ASP A 121 -6.82 -6.06 -8.32
CA ASP A 121 -8.15 -5.50 -8.54
C ASP A 121 -8.86 -6.29 -9.64
N ILE A 122 -9.86 -7.07 -9.26
CA ILE A 122 -10.61 -7.91 -10.19
C ILE A 122 -11.59 -7.15 -11.07
N HIS A 123 -11.93 -5.90 -10.73
CA HIS A 123 -12.81 -5.07 -11.55
C HIS A 123 -12.19 -4.70 -12.88
N TYR A 124 -10.86 -4.72 -12.94
CA TYR A 124 -10.09 -4.41 -14.15
C TYR A 124 -9.09 -5.51 -14.51
N PRO A 125 -9.53 -6.77 -14.72
CA PRO A 125 -8.62 -7.90 -14.88
C PRO A 125 -7.67 -7.75 -16.07
N LYS A 126 -8.10 -7.09 -17.15
CA LYS A 126 -7.26 -6.82 -18.33
C LYS A 126 -6.15 -5.81 -18.05
N LEU A 127 -6.32 -4.95 -17.06
CA LEU A 127 -5.35 -3.92 -16.70
C LEU A 127 -4.34 -4.40 -15.67
N ARG A 128 -4.57 -5.57 -15.04
CA ARG A 128 -3.71 -6.13 -13.98
C ARG A 128 -3.40 -5.10 -12.89
N LEU A 129 -4.45 -4.42 -12.39
CA LEU A 129 -4.32 -3.44 -11.32
C LEU A 129 -4.14 -4.12 -9.97
N TYR A 130 -3.49 -3.42 -9.06
CA TYR A 130 -3.29 -3.85 -7.67
C TYR A 130 -3.75 -2.78 -6.69
N HIS A 131 -4.18 -3.19 -5.53
CA HIS A 131 -4.54 -2.23 -4.48
C HIS A 131 -3.28 -1.58 -3.91
N ASP A 132 -3.27 -0.26 -3.86
CA ASP A 132 -2.16 0.56 -3.39
C ASP A 132 -2.17 0.83 -1.87
N ILE A 133 -2.87 -0.02 -1.12
CA ILE A 133 -3.13 0.13 0.31
C ILE A 133 -1.91 -0.13 1.16
N ALA A 134 -1.16 -1.16 0.81
CA ALA A 134 0.08 -1.52 1.46
C ALA A 134 1.01 -2.23 0.48
N PHE A 135 2.30 -1.94 0.61
CA PHE A 135 3.38 -2.68 -0.03
C PHE A 135 4.38 -3.07 1.05
N VAL A 136 4.81 -4.32 1.01
CA VAL A 136 5.96 -4.80 1.80
C VAL A 136 7.10 -5.04 0.83
N VAL A 137 8.23 -4.38 1.05
CA VAL A 137 9.38 -4.44 0.13
C VAL A 137 10.64 -4.71 0.95
N ASP A 138 11.26 -5.86 0.75
CA ASP A 138 12.56 -6.13 1.35
C ASP A 138 13.66 -5.30 0.66
N HIS A 139 14.67 -4.94 1.41
CA HIS A 139 15.68 -3.96 0.97
C HIS A 139 16.37 -4.33 -0.34
N GLU A 140 16.59 -5.62 -0.59
CA GLU A 140 17.21 -6.14 -1.82
C GLU A 140 16.39 -5.85 -3.08
N TRP A 141 15.08 -5.61 -2.93
CA TRP A 141 14.13 -5.45 -4.02
C TRP A 141 13.66 -4.01 -4.24
N VAL A 142 14.17 -3.07 -3.46
CA VAL A 142 13.75 -1.65 -3.53
C VAL A 142 14.05 -1.04 -4.90
N ASP A 143 15.19 -1.37 -5.51
CA ASP A 143 15.54 -0.88 -6.85
C ASP A 143 14.60 -1.44 -7.94
N HIS A 144 14.19 -2.71 -7.81
CA HIS A 144 13.19 -3.31 -8.72
C HIS A 144 11.82 -2.66 -8.54
N PHE A 145 11.42 -2.40 -7.29
CA PHE A 145 10.18 -1.68 -6.98
C PHE A 145 10.17 -0.28 -7.61
N LYS A 146 11.26 0.47 -7.48
CA LYS A 146 11.43 1.77 -8.14
C LYS A 146 11.37 1.65 -9.66
N LYS A 147 12.09 0.68 -10.24
CA LYS A 147 12.11 0.46 -11.70
C LYS A 147 10.71 0.16 -12.24
N ALA A 148 9.95 -0.68 -11.55
CA ALA A 148 8.56 -0.98 -11.90
C ALA A 148 7.68 0.27 -11.85
N PHE A 149 7.80 1.10 -10.81
CA PHE A 149 7.05 2.35 -10.68
C PHE A 149 7.34 3.33 -11.82
N VAL A 150 8.63 3.55 -12.12
CA VAL A 150 9.04 4.49 -13.20
C VAL A 150 8.63 3.96 -14.57
N ALA A 151 8.70 2.65 -14.82
CA ALA A 151 8.28 2.07 -16.09
C ALA A 151 6.78 2.24 -16.34
N ASP A 152 5.96 2.13 -15.28
CA ASP A 152 4.53 2.34 -15.34
C ASP A 152 4.17 3.81 -15.60
N ASP A 153 4.79 4.74 -14.91
CA ASP A 153 4.58 6.18 -15.08
C ASP A 153 4.81 6.63 -16.53
N GLN A 154 5.88 6.14 -17.16
CA GLN A 154 6.18 6.45 -18.55
C GLN A 154 5.11 5.95 -19.55
N LYS A 155 4.50 4.79 -19.28
CA LYS A 155 3.53 4.17 -20.16
C LYS A 155 2.12 4.73 -20.01
N PHE A 156 1.71 5.02 -18.77
CA PHE A 156 0.30 5.21 -18.44
C PHE A 156 -0.02 6.51 -17.70
N LYS A 157 0.98 7.25 -17.24
CA LYS A 157 0.84 8.43 -16.36
C LYS A 157 0.03 8.10 -15.10
N ILE A 158 0.37 6.99 -14.41
CA ILE A 158 -0.55 6.39 -13.48
C ILE A 158 0.06 6.02 -12.15
N CYS A 159 -0.83 5.92 -11.21
CA CYS A 159 -0.80 5.60 -9.82
C CYS A 159 -0.16 4.24 -9.48
N LEU A 160 0.15 4.04 -8.22
CA LEU A 160 0.69 2.81 -7.65
C LEU A 160 -0.11 1.51 -7.95
N HIS A 161 -1.36 1.64 -8.42
CA HIS A 161 -2.17 0.47 -8.80
C HIS A 161 -1.58 -0.37 -9.94
N HIS A 162 -0.75 0.21 -10.78
CA HIS A 162 -0.17 -0.49 -11.95
C HIS A 162 1.19 -1.11 -11.67
N ILE A 163 1.85 -0.74 -10.57
CA ILE A 163 3.21 -1.20 -10.26
C ILE A 163 3.32 -2.74 -10.24
N GLY A 164 2.27 -3.41 -9.76
CA GLY A 164 2.24 -4.87 -9.69
C GLY A 164 2.34 -5.54 -11.06
N ARG A 165 1.77 -4.93 -12.11
CA ARG A 165 1.91 -5.44 -13.48
C ARG A 165 3.35 -5.42 -13.95
N GLU A 166 4.05 -4.32 -13.72
CA GLU A 166 5.46 -4.20 -14.11
C GLU A 166 6.35 -5.15 -13.29
N LEU A 167 5.98 -5.38 -12.01
CA LEU A 167 6.66 -6.38 -11.17
C LEU A 167 6.42 -7.81 -11.65
N GLU A 168 5.21 -8.15 -12.10
CA GLU A 168 4.91 -9.47 -12.68
C GLU A 168 5.71 -9.77 -13.94
N ASP A 169 6.02 -8.74 -14.72
CA ASP A 169 6.81 -8.86 -15.94
C ASP A 169 8.33 -9.00 -15.66
N MET A 170 8.75 -8.77 -14.39
CA MET A 170 10.13 -8.96 -13.91
C MET A 170 10.31 -10.37 -13.35
N LYS A 171 10.91 -11.27 -14.14
CA LYS A 171 11.01 -12.70 -13.83
C LYS A 171 11.89 -13.05 -12.63
N ASP A 172 12.74 -12.15 -12.20
CA ASP A 172 13.72 -12.33 -11.13
C ASP A 172 13.24 -11.81 -9.77
N VAL A 173 12.08 -11.16 -9.72
CA VAL A 173 11.53 -10.59 -8.48
C VAL A 173 10.60 -11.59 -7.80
N PRO A 174 10.87 -12.01 -6.54
CA PRO A 174 9.92 -12.76 -5.75
C PRO A 174 8.72 -11.88 -5.41
N LEU A 175 7.61 -12.10 -6.12
CA LEU A 175 6.37 -11.36 -5.95
C LEU A 175 5.34 -12.21 -5.21
N HIS A 176 4.82 -11.68 -4.12
CA HIS A 176 3.82 -12.34 -3.28
C HIS A 176 2.51 -11.55 -3.27
N LEU A 177 1.39 -12.26 -3.19
CA LEU A 177 0.08 -11.66 -2.99
C LEU A 177 -0.49 -12.10 -1.65
N MET A 178 -0.89 -11.14 -0.81
CA MET A 178 -1.51 -11.48 0.47
C MET A 178 -2.85 -12.19 0.28
N TYR A 179 -3.61 -11.79 -0.74
CA TYR A 179 -4.90 -12.37 -1.09
C TYR A 179 -5.06 -12.46 -2.60
N LEU A 180 -5.56 -13.59 -3.09
CA LEU A 180 -5.82 -13.81 -4.51
C LEU A 180 -7.08 -13.12 -4.98
N ASN A 181 -8.09 -13.06 -4.11
CA ASN A 181 -9.41 -12.54 -4.46
C ASN A 181 -9.61 -11.13 -3.92
N HIS A 182 -10.28 -10.33 -4.71
CA HIS A 182 -10.80 -9.05 -4.25
C HIS A 182 -11.99 -9.31 -3.33
N TYR A 183 -11.85 -8.91 -2.09
CA TYR A 183 -12.97 -8.84 -1.16
C TYR A 183 -13.60 -7.46 -1.27
N HIS A 184 -14.91 -7.41 -1.12
CA HIS A 184 -15.62 -6.13 -1.05
C HIS A 184 -14.95 -5.22 -0.02
N LEU A 185 -14.75 -3.94 -0.32
CA LEU A 185 -14.03 -2.98 0.53
C LEU A 185 -14.50 -2.97 1.98
N THR A 186 -15.80 -3.23 2.21
CA THR A 186 -16.39 -3.28 3.55
C THR A 186 -16.04 -4.52 4.36
N ASN A 187 -15.71 -5.62 3.72
CA ASN A 187 -15.47 -6.93 4.32
C ASN A 187 -14.10 -7.51 4.02
N HIS A 188 -13.17 -6.68 3.57
CA HIS A 188 -11.82 -7.15 3.28
C HIS A 188 -11.19 -7.69 4.56
N PRO A 189 -10.61 -8.91 4.56
CA PRO A 189 -10.07 -9.53 5.77
C PRO A 189 -8.82 -8.83 6.30
N PHE A 190 -8.16 -8.02 5.49
CA PHE A 190 -6.87 -7.41 5.79
C PHE A 190 -6.99 -5.96 6.27
N TYR A 191 -7.90 -5.17 5.69
CA TYR A 191 -8.00 -3.74 6.00
C TYR A 191 -9.45 -3.26 6.06
N ALA A 192 -9.65 -2.06 6.62
CA ALA A 192 -10.83 -1.26 6.46
C ALA A 192 -10.41 0.13 6.01
N LEU A 193 -11.17 0.71 5.09
CA LEU A 193 -11.07 2.14 4.83
C LEU A 193 -11.62 2.89 6.04
N HIS A 194 -11.18 4.15 6.19
CA HIS A 194 -11.69 5.00 7.23
C HIS A 194 -13.24 5.01 7.22
N PRO A 195 -13.91 4.90 8.38
CA PRO A 195 -15.37 4.72 8.45
C PRO A 195 -16.18 5.84 7.81
N ASP A 196 -15.61 7.05 7.74
CA ASP A 196 -16.27 8.24 7.16
C ASP A 196 -15.98 8.44 5.68
N GLU A 197 -15.19 7.59 5.04
CA GLU A 197 -15.05 7.65 3.59
C GLU A 197 -16.42 7.29 2.98
N PRO A 198 -17.11 8.22 2.26
CA PRO A 198 -18.38 7.90 1.64
C PRO A 198 -18.11 6.76 0.66
N ARG A 199 -18.63 5.60 1.00
CA ARG A 199 -18.53 4.41 0.16
C ARG A 199 -19.23 4.74 -1.14
N PRO A 200 -18.57 4.67 -2.28
CA PRO A 200 -19.34 4.64 -3.52
C PRO A 200 -20.34 3.49 -3.33
N ASN A 201 -21.61 3.77 -3.58
CA ASN A 201 -22.65 2.74 -3.60
C ASN A 201 -22.35 1.78 -4.75
N LEU A 202 -21.38 0.90 -4.52
CA LEU A 202 -21.02 -0.16 -5.47
C LEU A 202 -22.12 -1.22 -5.57
N ASN A 203 -23.17 -1.10 -4.74
CA ASN A 203 -24.29 -2.02 -4.77
C ASN A 203 -25.27 -1.78 -5.91
N ASP A 204 -25.29 -0.60 -6.52
CA ASP A 204 -26.30 -0.30 -7.53
C ASP A 204 -25.94 -0.80 -8.94
N ASP A 205 -24.63 -0.98 -9.23
CA ASP A 205 -24.16 -1.46 -10.52
C ASP A 205 -23.77 -2.94 -10.58
N TYR A 206 -23.82 -3.66 -9.45
CA TYR A 206 -23.38 -5.06 -9.35
C TYR A 206 -24.51 -6.07 -9.11
N GLN A 207 -25.74 -5.71 -9.43
CA GLN A 207 -26.81 -6.71 -9.48
C GLN A 207 -26.68 -7.56 -10.74
N GLY A 208 -26.10 -8.73 -10.60
CA GLY A 208 -26.30 -9.78 -11.61
C GLY A 208 -25.09 -10.20 -12.42
N GLU A 209 -23.93 -9.90 -11.96
CA GLU A 209 -22.78 -10.27 -12.74
C GLU A 209 -22.24 -11.65 -12.48
N LYS A 210 -22.23 -12.37 -13.58
CA LYS A 210 -21.52 -13.61 -13.82
C LYS A 210 -20.28 -13.70 -12.94
N VAL A 211 -20.24 -14.76 -12.16
CA VAL A 211 -18.98 -15.27 -11.60
C VAL A 211 -17.96 -15.27 -12.73
N LEU A 212 -17.08 -14.30 -12.72
CA LEU A 212 -15.94 -14.28 -13.63
C LEU A 212 -15.26 -15.63 -13.45
N ASP A 213 -15.09 -16.35 -14.54
CA ASP A 213 -14.29 -17.58 -14.55
C ASP A 213 -12.87 -17.21 -14.12
N LEU A 214 -12.60 -17.39 -12.82
CA LEU A 214 -11.29 -17.15 -12.23
C LEU A 214 -10.36 -18.35 -12.43
N SER A 215 -10.77 -19.35 -13.20
CA SER A 215 -9.95 -20.55 -13.47
C SER A 215 -8.58 -20.21 -14.04
N PRO A 216 -8.39 -19.15 -14.86
CA PRO A 216 -7.06 -18.70 -15.26
C PRO A 216 -6.27 -18.01 -14.14
N TRP A 217 -6.94 -17.62 -13.05
CA TRP A 217 -6.39 -16.85 -11.96
C TRP A 217 -6.32 -17.61 -10.64
N ASN A 218 -6.81 -18.86 -10.62
CA ASN A 218 -6.65 -19.81 -9.52
C ASN A 218 -5.21 -20.34 -9.50
N GLN A 219 -4.28 -19.43 -9.35
CA GLN A 219 -2.91 -19.80 -9.02
C GLN A 219 -2.84 -20.12 -7.53
N PRO A 220 -2.10 -21.13 -7.13
CA PRO A 220 -1.93 -21.45 -5.72
C PRO A 220 -1.45 -20.22 -4.94
N GLU A 221 -1.75 -20.16 -3.65
CA GLU A 221 -1.32 -19.09 -2.74
C GLU A 221 0.20 -18.86 -2.72
N GLU A 222 0.94 -19.61 -3.47
CA GLU A 222 2.37 -19.60 -3.57
C GLU A 222 2.83 -18.90 -4.83
N VAL A 223 3.60 -17.87 -4.58
CA VAL A 223 4.67 -17.34 -5.43
C VAL A 223 4.45 -17.49 -6.94
N HIS A 224 4.21 -16.41 -7.59
CA HIS A 224 4.70 -16.27 -8.95
C HIS A 224 6.24 -16.26 -8.93
N THR A 225 6.84 -17.40 -8.71
CA THR A 225 8.18 -17.64 -9.25
C THR A 225 8.01 -17.87 -10.75
N PRO A 226 8.85 -17.23 -11.55
CA PRO A 226 8.89 -17.45 -12.98
C PRO A 226 9.20 -18.91 -13.31
#